data_d93fee2be8fce7a0abe221673aaf095c
#
_entry.id   d93fee2be8fce7a0abe221673aaf095c
#
_cell.length_a   1.000
_cell.length_b   1.000
_cell.length_c   1.000
_cell.angle_alpha   90.00
_cell.angle_beta   90.00
_cell.angle_gamma   90.00
#
_symmetry.space_group_name_H-M   'P 1'
#
loop_
_entity.id
_entity.type
_entity.pdbx_description
1 polymer ?
#
loop_
_entity_poly.entity_id
_entity_poly.type
_entity_poly.pdbx_seq_one_letter_code
_entity_poly.pdbx_strand_id
1 'polypeptide(L)'
;MDKLILSELTNGLNTVWMLLAAMLVFFMQPGFALVEAGFTRVKNTANILMKNFVDFMFGSLLYWFIGFGLMFGAGGFIGMPHFFDLSFYDGGGLPTEGFLVFQTVFCATAATIVSGAMAERTKFSMYLVYTIFISVLIYPVSGHWTWGGGWLMNGEAGSFMMETFGTTFHDFAGSTIVHSVGGWIALVGAAILGPRIGKYGKDGKSRAIPGHNLTIAALGVFILWFGWFGFNPGSQLAAATTDDARAISHVFLTTNLAACAGGFFALAVSWMKYGKPSLSLTLNGILAGLVGITAGCDMVSPFGAVIIGTICGILMIYSVEFIDRTLKIDDPVGASSVHGVCGFTGTILTGLFSTSEGLFYGAGWSFLGAQVFGALVVGAWAAGMGFIIFKGLDKIHDLRVSKRVEEEGLDIYEHGESAYGA
;
A
#
# COMPACT_ATOMS: atom_id res chain seq x y z
N MET A 1 11.18 -33.88 26.23
CA MET A 1 9.96 -33.21 26.72
C MET A 1 10.13 -31.68 26.71
N ASP A 2 11.18 -31.16 27.34
CA ASP A 2 11.37 -29.70 27.46
C ASP A 2 11.56 -28.96 26.13
N LYS A 3 12.27 -29.53 25.15
CA LYS A 3 12.45 -28.94 23.82
C LYS A 3 11.14 -28.87 23.01
N LEU A 4 10.28 -29.90 23.14
CA LEU A 4 8.98 -29.92 22.45
C LEU A 4 8.05 -28.88 23.04
N ILE A 5 7.96 -28.79 24.36
CA ILE A 5 7.14 -27.77 25.04
C ILE A 5 7.63 -26.37 24.69
N LEU A 6 8.95 -26.14 24.66
CA LEU A 6 9.50 -24.84 24.28
C LEU A 6 9.13 -24.48 22.82
N SER A 7 9.20 -25.43 21.89
CA SER A 7 8.80 -25.21 20.49
C SER A 7 7.31 -24.88 20.37
N GLU A 8 6.44 -25.58 21.08
CA GLU A 8 5.00 -25.33 21.09
C GLU A 8 4.66 -23.94 21.65
N LEU A 9 5.32 -23.54 22.75
CA LEU A 9 5.15 -22.20 23.32
C LEU A 9 5.64 -21.11 22.38
N THR A 10 6.79 -21.31 21.73
CA THR A 10 7.32 -20.38 20.71
C THR A 10 6.34 -20.19 19.57
N ASN A 11 5.87 -21.28 18.98
CA ASN A 11 4.90 -21.23 17.89
C ASN A 11 3.57 -20.60 18.33
N GLY A 12 3.12 -20.88 19.54
CA GLY A 12 1.92 -20.27 20.12
C GLY A 12 2.04 -18.75 20.26
N LEU A 13 3.15 -18.24 20.81
CA LEU A 13 3.40 -16.80 20.96
C LEU A 13 3.53 -16.10 19.60
N ASN A 14 4.27 -16.69 18.66
CA ASN A 14 4.42 -16.17 17.32
C ASN A 14 3.06 -16.10 16.59
N THR A 15 2.24 -17.15 16.74
CA THR A 15 0.89 -17.19 16.17
C THR A 15 -0.01 -16.10 16.76
N VAL A 16 0.00 -15.91 18.08
CA VAL A 16 -0.78 -14.85 18.73
C VAL A 16 -0.35 -13.47 18.23
N TRP A 17 0.96 -13.21 18.13
CA TRP A 17 1.48 -11.97 17.61
C TRP A 17 1.02 -11.71 16.16
N MET A 18 1.17 -12.71 15.29
CA MET A 18 0.74 -12.62 13.89
C MET A 18 -0.77 -12.35 13.76
N LEU A 19 -1.60 -13.03 14.55
CA LEU A 19 -3.06 -12.81 14.51
C LEU A 19 -3.46 -11.44 15.07
N LEU A 20 -2.82 -10.95 16.12
CA LEU A 20 -3.00 -9.57 16.61
C LEU A 20 -2.62 -8.55 15.54
N ALA A 21 -1.48 -8.77 14.86
CA ALA A 21 -1.07 -7.94 13.75
C ALA A 21 -2.07 -7.97 12.60
N ALA A 22 -2.57 -9.15 12.22
CA ALA A 22 -3.60 -9.29 11.20
C ALA A 22 -4.88 -8.49 11.55
N MET A 23 -5.32 -8.52 12.82
CA MET A 23 -6.47 -7.72 13.29
C MET A 23 -6.19 -6.22 13.20
N LEU A 24 -4.99 -5.76 13.56
CA LEU A 24 -4.62 -4.35 13.45
C LEU A 24 -4.61 -3.89 11.97
N VAL A 25 -4.08 -4.71 11.06
CA VAL A 25 -4.08 -4.40 9.62
C VAL A 25 -5.49 -4.49 9.03
N PHE A 26 -6.31 -5.46 9.44
CA PHE A 26 -7.74 -5.48 9.09
C PHE A 26 -8.44 -4.18 9.49
N PHE A 27 -8.12 -3.65 10.67
CA PHE A 27 -8.69 -2.39 11.14
C PHE A 27 -8.23 -1.17 10.32
N MET A 28 -7.25 -1.32 9.42
CA MET A 28 -6.94 -0.27 8.44
C MET A 28 -8.02 -0.12 7.35
N GLN A 29 -8.86 -1.13 7.10
CA GLN A 29 -9.96 -1.01 6.13
C GLN A 29 -10.94 0.13 6.48
N PRO A 30 -11.51 0.21 7.69
CA PRO A 30 -12.27 1.41 8.07
C PRO A 30 -11.44 2.70 8.04
N GLY A 31 -10.13 2.62 8.31
CA GLY A 31 -9.24 3.77 8.17
C GLY A 31 -9.20 4.31 6.74
N PHE A 32 -8.98 3.47 5.74
CA PHE A 32 -9.04 3.84 4.32
C PHE A 32 -10.42 4.36 3.93
N ALA A 33 -11.48 3.66 4.33
CA ALA A 33 -12.86 4.07 4.05
C ALA A 33 -13.15 5.49 4.54
N LEU A 34 -12.71 5.84 5.76
CA LEU A 34 -12.91 7.17 6.34
C LEU A 34 -12.03 8.25 5.68
N VAL A 35 -10.79 7.93 5.32
CA VAL A 35 -9.90 8.85 4.58
C VAL A 35 -10.51 9.16 3.21
N GLU A 36 -10.87 8.13 2.46
CA GLU A 36 -11.44 8.29 1.13
C GLU A 36 -12.78 9.04 1.18
N ALA A 37 -13.69 8.64 2.07
CA ALA A 37 -14.99 9.31 2.23
C ALA A 37 -14.80 10.77 2.61
N GLY A 38 -13.90 11.07 3.55
CA GLY A 38 -13.65 12.44 4.01
C GLY A 38 -13.05 13.36 2.96
N PHE A 39 -12.19 12.83 2.06
CA PHE A 39 -11.55 13.58 0.98
C PHE A 39 -12.38 13.66 -0.32
N THR A 40 -13.49 12.97 -0.40
CA THR A 40 -14.41 13.00 -1.55
C THR A 40 -15.68 13.77 -1.25
N ARG A 41 -16.52 13.99 -2.27
CA ARG A 41 -17.79 14.71 -2.13
C ARG A 41 -18.87 13.81 -1.52
N VAL A 42 -19.71 14.40 -0.67
CA VAL A 42 -20.75 13.73 0.13
C VAL A 42 -21.67 12.78 -0.67
N LYS A 43 -21.98 13.13 -1.91
CA LYS A 43 -22.87 12.36 -2.80
C LYS A 43 -22.28 11.04 -3.34
N ASN A 44 -21.07 10.69 -2.91
CA ASN A 44 -20.36 9.46 -3.29
C ASN A 44 -19.91 8.65 -2.06
N THR A 45 -20.39 8.99 -0.87
CA THR A 45 -19.90 8.39 0.39
C THR A 45 -20.31 6.93 0.51
N ALA A 46 -21.59 6.57 0.21
CA ALA A 46 -22.03 5.18 0.23
C ALA A 46 -21.26 4.32 -0.80
N ASN A 47 -21.01 4.86 -1.99
CA ASN A 47 -20.19 4.20 -3.00
C ASN A 47 -18.76 3.95 -2.52
N ILE A 48 -18.14 4.91 -1.84
CA ILE A 48 -16.79 4.76 -1.27
C ILE A 48 -16.78 3.67 -0.19
N LEU A 49 -17.73 3.70 0.74
CA LEU A 49 -17.82 2.69 1.80
C LEU A 49 -18.02 1.29 1.20
N MET A 50 -18.94 1.15 0.24
CA MET A 50 -19.21 -0.13 -0.43
C MET A 50 -17.95 -0.67 -1.13
N LYS A 51 -17.17 0.18 -1.81
CA LYS A 51 -15.91 -0.25 -2.44
C LYS A 51 -14.90 -0.79 -1.42
N ASN A 52 -14.74 -0.14 -0.28
CA ASN A 52 -13.83 -0.59 0.77
C ASN A 52 -14.27 -1.93 1.40
N PHE A 53 -15.57 -2.17 1.58
CA PHE A 53 -16.08 -3.49 1.98
C PHE A 53 -15.81 -4.56 0.93
N VAL A 54 -16.01 -4.23 -0.34
CA VAL A 54 -15.81 -5.17 -1.45
C VAL A 54 -14.33 -5.54 -1.59
N ASP A 55 -13.40 -4.60 -1.43
CA ASP A 55 -11.97 -4.90 -1.48
C ASP A 55 -11.59 -5.98 -0.49
N PHE A 56 -12.12 -5.90 0.72
CA PHE A 56 -11.85 -6.91 1.72
C PHE A 56 -12.59 -8.23 1.44
N MET A 57 -13.90 -8.18 1.11
CA MET A 57 -14.68 -9.39 0.87
C MET A 57 -14.17 -10.15 -0.36
N PHE A 58 -14.03 -9.48 -1.49
CA PHE A 58 -13.55 -10.08 -2.73
C PHE A 58 -12.08 -10.45 -2.64
N GLY A 59 -11.25 -9.53 -2.12
CA GLY A 59 -9.85 -9.79 -1.90
C GLY A 59 -9.62 -11.05 -1.07
N SER A 60 -10.34 -11.21 0.04
CA SER A 60 -10.23 -12.40 0.90
C SER A 60 -10.61 -13.69 0.17
N LEU A 61 -11.76 -13.71 -0.51
CA LEU A 61 -12.23 -14.91 -1.21
C LEU A 61 -11.31 -15.28 -2.38
N LEU A 62 -10.91 -14.30 -3.18
CA LEU A 62 -10.10 -14.53 -4.37
C LEU A 62 -8.64 -14.84 -4.02
N TYR A 63 -8.11 -14.18 -2.99
CA TYR A 63 -6.75 -14.45 -2.53
C TYR A 63 -6.65 -15.87 -1.93
N TRP A 64 -7.64 -16.29 -1.14
CA TRP A 64 -7.73 -17.68 -0.68
C TRP A 64 -7.91 -18.66 -1.84
N PHE A 65 -8.81 -18.35 -2.80
CA PHE A 65 -9.09 -19.24 -3.93
C PHE A 65 -7.86 -19.55 -4.76
N ILE A 66 -7.05 -18.54 -5.11
CA ILE A 66 -5.93 -18.69 -6.04
C ILE A 66 -4.72 -17.82 -5.69
N GLY A 67 -4.94 -16.59 -5.17
CA GLY A 67 -3.87 -15.61 -5.00
C GLY A 67 -2.76 -16.08 -4.06
N PHE A 68 -3.12 -16.76 -2.97
CA PHE A 68 -2.16 -17.29 -2.01
C PHE A 68 -1.27 -18.35 -2.64
N GLY A 69 -1.83 -19.27 -3.45
CA GLY A 69 -1.05 -20.25 -4.22
C GLY A 69 -0.09 -19.60 -5.21
N LEU A 70 -0.58 -18.60 -5.96
CA LEU A 70 0.27 -17.85 -6.90
C LEU A 70 1.38 -17.05 -6.22
N MET A 71 1.19 -16.64 -4.97
CA MET A 71 2.18 -15.88 -4.22
C MET A 71 3.19 -16.77 -3.49
N PHE A 72 2.74 -17.85 -2.83
CA PHE A 72 3.56 -18.68 -1.95
C PHE A 72 3.79 -20.10 -2.46
N GLY A 73 3.15 -20.48 -3.57
CA GLY A 73 3.42 -21.77 -4.23
C GLY A 73 4.80 -21.82 -4.88
N ALA A 74 5.30 -23.03 -5.12
CA ALA A 74 6.57 -23.22 -5.78
C ALA A 74 6.55 -22.66 -7.21
N GLY A 75 7.62 -21.98 -7.64
CA GLY A 75 7.75 -21.41 -8.98
C GLY A 75 8.90 -20.42 -9.06
N GLY A 76 9.31 -20.04 -10.27
CA GLY A 76 10.38 -19.05 -10.47
C GLY A 76 9.84 -17.62 -10.62
N PHE A 77 8.93 -17.42 -11.56
CA PHE A 77 8.34 -16.12 -11.87
C PHE A 77 6.95 -15.92 -11.24
N ILE A 78 6.20 -17.00 -11.12
CA ILE A 78 4.87 -17.05 -10.50
C ILE A 78 4.75 -18.38 -9.78
N GLY A 79 4.13 -18.39 -8.61
CA GLY A 79 3.86 -19.61 -7.86
C GLY A 79 2.83 -20.49 -8.56
N MET A 80 2.86 -21.78 -8.26
CA MET A 80 1.83 -22.70 -8.74
C MET A 80 0.48 -22.39 -8.11
N PRO A 81 -0.60 -22.37 -8.89
CA PRO A 81 -1.92 -22.17 -8.35
C PRO A 81 -2.37 -23.39 -7.52
N HIS A 82 -2.71 -23.15 -6.28
CA HIS A 82 -3.28 -24.13 -5.35
C HIS A 82 -4.71 -23.69 -5.03
N PHE A 83 -5.66 -24.14 -5.85
CA PHE A 83 -7.07 -23.74 -5.71
C PHE A 83 -7.66 -24.30 -4.41
N PHE A 84 -8.01 -23.42 -3.46
CA PHE A 84 -8.57 -23.74 -2.14
C PHE A 84 -7.71 -24.65 -1.25
N ASP A 85 -6.59 -25.13 -1.72
CA ASP A 85 -5.68 -26.02 -1.00
C ASP A 85 -4.58 -25.23 -0.30
N LEU A 86 -4.48 -25.38 1.00
CA LEU A 86 -3.45 -24.75 1.84
C LEU A 86 -2.33 -25.72 2.25
N SER A 87 -2.48 -27.01 1.93
CA SER A 87 -1.56 -28.06 2.38
C SER A 87 -0.15 -27.96 1.77
N PHE A 88 0.00 -27.17 0.68
CA PHE A 88 1.29 -26.95 0.02
C PHE A 88 2.24 -26.05 0.82
N TYR A 89 1.69 -25.22 1.73
CA TYR A 89 2.47 -24.22 2.46
C TYR A 89 2.89 -24.73 3.83
N ASP A 90 4.19 -24.70 4.09
CA ASP A 90 4.75 -24.93 5.41
C ASP A 90 5.17 -23.59 6.02
N GLY A 91 4.41 -23.13 7.00
CA GLY A 91 4.63 -21.86 7.70
C GLY A 91 5.78 -21.86 8.72
N GLY A 92 6.62 -22.90 8.75
CA GLY A 92 7.75 -22.96 9.69
C GLY A 92 7.32 -22.94 11.16
N GLY A 93 6.15 -23.50 11.47
CA GLY A 93 5.56 -23.54 12.83
C GLY A 93 4.42 -22.53 13.03
N LEU A 94 4.18 -21.62 12.09
CA LEU A 94 2.98 -20.80 12.08
C LEU A 94 1.82 -21.54 11.36
N PRO A 95 0.59 -21.53 11.92
CA PRO A 95 -0.57 -22.09 11.25
C PRO A 95 -0.82 -21.41 9.89
N THR A 96 -0.97 -22.20 8.83
CA THR A 96 -1.15 -21.71 7.46
C THR A 96 -2.39 -20.82 7.33
N GLU A 97 -3.49 -21.16 8.00
CA GLU A 97 -4.71 -20.36 8.01
C GLU A 97 -4.48 -18.96 8.62
N GLY A 98 -3.72 -18.89 9.70
CA GLY A 98 -3.35 -17.61 10.32
C GLY A 98 -2.47 -16.76 9.40
N PHE A 99 -1.48 -17.39 8.75
CA PHE A 99 -0.62 -16.71 7.80
C PHE A 99 -1.39 -16.25 6.55
N LEU A 100 -2.31 -17.08 6.04
CA LEU A 100 -3.21 -16.69 4.96
C LEU A 100 -4.01 -15.42 5.31
N VAL A 101 -4.62 -15.37 6.49
CA VAL A 101 -5.38 -14.18 6.94
C VAL A 101 -4.46 -12.96 7.05
N PHE A 102 -3.26 -13.13 7.62
CA PHE A 102 -2.26 -12.07 7.68
C PHE A 102 -1.88 -11.54 6.29
N GLN A 103 -1.62 -12.40 5.32
CA GLN A 103 -1.29 -11.99 3.95
C GLN A 103 -2.50 -11.41 3.18
N THR A 104 -3.71 -11.88 3.50
CA THR A 104 -4.95 -11.37 2.91
C THR A 104 -5.15 -9.89 3.19
N VAL A 105 -4.89 -9.42 4.42
CA VAL A 105 -5.08 -8.00 4.76
C VAL A 105 -4.09 -7.08 4.05
N PHE A 106 -2.92 -7.57 3.65
CA PHE A 106 -1.95 -6.85 2.80
C PHE A 106 -2.42 -6.78 1.34
N CYS A 107 -2.93 -7.89 0.80
CA CYS A 107 -3.52 -7.94 -0.53
C CYS A 107 -4.70 -6.95 -0.66
N ALA A 108 -5.62 -6.96 0.30
CA ALA A 108 -6.75 -6.04 0.35
C ALA A 108 -6.28 -4.58 0.43
N THR A 109 -5.22 -4.28 1.17
CA THR A 109 -4.62 -2.94 1.24
C THR A 109 -4.14 -2.47 -0.13
N ALA A 110 -3.46 -3.31 -0.90
CA ALA A 110 -3.01 -2.95 -2.25
C ALA A 110 -4.19 -2.61 -3.19
N ALA A 111 -5.31 -3.34 -3.09
CA ALA A 111 -6.52 -3.08 -3.87
C ALA A 111 -7.22 -1.79 -3.45
N THR A 112 -7.37 -1.56 -2.13
CA THR A 112 -8.02 -0.37 -1.57
C THR A 112 -7.32 0.93 -1.98
N ILE A 113 -5.99 0.96 -2.08
CA ILE A 113 -5.22 2.14 -2.52
C ILE A 113 -5.71 2.65 -3.90
N VAL A 114 -6.08 1.76 -4.81
CA VAL A 114 -6.55 2.12 -6.16
C VAL A 114 -7.92 2.79 -6.12
N SER A 115 -8.76 2.42 -5.16
CA SER A 115 -10.10 2.98 -4.94
C SER A 115 -10.09 4.51 -4.86
N GLY A 116 -9.21 5.08 -4.05
CA GLY A 116 -9.14 6.51 -3.77
C GLY A 116 -8.83 7.36 -5.00
N ALA A 117 -7.87 6.93 -5.83
CA ALA A 117 -7.48 7.67 -7.04
C ALA A 117 -8.57 7.68 -8.12
N MET A 118 -9.42 6.67 -8.14
CA MET A 118 -10.50 6.52 -9.13
C MET A 118 -11.88 6.93 -8.59
N ALA A 119 -11.93 7.49 -7.39
CA ALA A 119 -13.16 7.86 -6.72
C ALA A 119 -14.02 8.87 -7.50
N GLU A 120 -15.34 8.83 -7.24
CA GLU A 120 -16.37 9.75 -7.71
C GLU A 120 -16.80 9.61 -9.17
N ARG A 121 -16.14 8.78 -10.01
CA ARG A 121 -16.47 8.66 -11.44
C ARG A 121 -16.33 7.27 -12.02
N THR A 122 -15.90 6.27 -11.25
CA THR A 122 -15.76 4.88 -11.71
C THR A 122 -17.05 4.11 -11.51
N LYS A 123 -17.50 3.33 -12.53
CA LYS A 123 -18.61 2.38 -12.38
C LYS A 123 -18.28 1.34 -11.30
N PHE A 124 -19.22 1.06 -10.42
CA PHE A 124 -19.03 0.09 -9.36
C PHE A 124 -18.75 -1.32 -9.92
N SER A 125 -19.43 -1.73 -10.99
CA SER A 125 -19.18 -3.01 -11.65
C SER A 125 -17.74 -3.16 -12.16
N MET A 126 -17.16 -2.09 -12.71
CA MET A 126 -15.77 -2.11 -13.19
C MET A 126 -14.77 -2.13 -12.03
N TYR A 127 -15.17 -1.52 -10.91
CA TYR A 127 -14.42 -1.62 -9.66
C TYR A 127 -14.25 -3.08 -9.21
N LEU A 128 -15.34 -3.84 -9.18
CA LEU A 128 -15.33 -5.27 -8.86
C LEU A 128 -14.36 -6.04 -9.77
N VAL A 129 -14.44 -5.77 -11.07
CA VAL A 129 -13.63 -6.51 -12.05
C VAL A 129 -12.14 -6.24 -11.88
N TYR A 130 -11.72 -4.99 -11.71
CA TYR A 130 -10.29 -4.74 -11.58
C TYR A 130 -9.73 -5.18 -10.21
N THR A 131 -10.54 -5.16 -9.15
CA THR A 131 -10.15 -5.74 -7.84
C THR A 131 -9.85 -7.23 -7.96
N ILE A 132 -10.60 -7.97 -8.79
CA ILE A 132 -10.28 -9.38 -9.10
C ILE A 132 -8.85 -9.49 -9.64
N PHE A 133 -8.51 -8.72 -10.68
CA PHE A 133 -7.17 -8.78 -11.28
C PHE A 133 -6.05 -8.38 -10.33
N ILE A 134 -6.29 -7.40 -9.46
CA ILE A 134 -5.30 -7.02 -8.45
C ILE A 134 -5.06 -8.18 -7.48
N SER A 135 -6.13 -8.78 -6.96
CA SER A 135 -6.07 -9.80 -5.90
C SER A 135 -5.59 -11.17 -6.39
N VAL A 136 -5.86 -11.53 -7.66
CA VAL A 136 -5.47 -12.85 -8.20
C VAL A 136 -4.20 -12.81 -9.06
N LEU A 137 -3.77 -11.66 -9.55
CA LEU A 137 -2.67 -11.62 -10.52
C LEU A 137 -1.61 -10.60 -10.15
N ILE A 138 -1.96 -9.30 -10.10
CA ILE A 138 -0.92 -8.26 -10.04
C ILE A 138 -0.16 -8.33 -8.72
N TYR A 139 -0.88 -8.32 -7.60
CA TYR A 139 -0.31 -8.38 -6.27
C TYR A 139 0.36 -9.72 -5.98
N PRO A 140 -0.27 -10.90 -6.21
CA PRO A 140 0.37 -12.18 -5.94
C PRO A 140 1.66 -12.41 -6.72
N VAL A 141 1.74 -11.99 -7.98
CA VAL A 141 2.95 -12.18 -8.79
C VAL A 141 4.10 -11.33 -8.25
N SER A 142 3.88 -10.05 -7.98
CA SER A 142 4.93 -9.20 -7.38
C SER A 142 5.31 -9.64 -5.97
N GLY A 143 4.34 -10.13 -5.19
CA GLY A 143 4.58 -10.73 -3.89
C GLY A 143 5.37 -12.03 -3.95
N HIS A 144 5.13 -12.85 -4.98
CA HIS A 144 5.92 -14.07 -5.21
C HIS A 144 7.39 -13.74 -5.48
N TRP A 145 7.70 -12.70 -6.28
CA TRP A 145 9.08 -12.31 -6.56
C TRP A 145 9.90 -11.99 -5.33
N THR A 146 9.24 -11.65 -4.25
CA THR A 146 9.82 -11.24 -2.97
C THR A 146 9.45 -12.23 -1.86
N TRP A 147 8.39 -11.98 -1.12
CA TRP A 147 7.99 -12.75 0.06
C TRP A 147 7.64 -14.21 -0.22
N GLY A 148 7.26 -14.55 -1.46
CA GLY A 148 7.04 -15.92 -1.90
C GLY A 148 8.32 -16.69 -2.24
N GLY A 149 9.52 -16.13 -1.98
CA GLY A 149 10.80 -16.78 -2.27
C GLY A 149 11.23 -16.72 -3.74
N GLY A 150 10.63 -15.81 -4.51
CA GLY A 150 10.94 -15.65 -5.94
C GLY A 150 12.28 -14.93 -6.20
N TRP A 151 12.52 -14.63 -7.44
CA TRP A 151 13.82 -14.25 -7.98
C TRP A 151 14.45 -12.96 -7.45
N LEU A 152 13.65 -12.00 -6.92
CA LEU A 152 14.18 -10.77 -6.32
C LEU A 152 14.76 -10.98 -4.92
N MET A 153 14.28 -11.98 -4.18
CA MET A 153 14.79 -12.33 -2.84
C MET A 153 15.55 -13.65 -2.81
N ASN A 154 15.83 -14.27 -3.96
CA ASN A 154 16.64 -15.48 -4.01
C ASN A 154 18.11 -15.14 -3.73
N GLY A 155 18.60 -15.51 -2.53
CA GLY A 155 19.99 -15.34 -2.09
C GLY A 155 20.92 -16.49 -2.41
N GLU A 156 20.50 -17.48 -3.20
CA GLU A 156 21.34 -18.62 -3.59
C GLU A 156 22.48 -18.18 -4.51
N ALA A 157 23.64 -18.81 -4.36
CA ALA A 157 24.77 -18.59 -5.26
C ALA A 157 24.37 -18.96 -6.70
N GLY A 158 24.66 -18.07 -7.65
CA GLY A 158 24.26 -18.23 -9.05
C GLY A 158 22.88 -17.68 -9.38
N SER A 159 22.13 -17.16 -8.41
CA SER A 159 20.90 -16.43 -8.69
C SER A 159 21.18 -15.08 -9.33
N PHE A 160 20.21 -14.57 -10.12
CA PHE A 160 20.34 -13.29 -10.82
C PHE A 160 20.72 -12.14 -9.90
N MET A 161 20.08 -12.03 -8.72
CA MET A 161 20.34 -10.93 -7.79
C MET A 161 21.74 -11.04 -7.18
N MET A 162 22.17 -12.25 -6.80
CA MET A 162 23.49 -12.47 -6.23
C MET A 162 24.61 -12.26 -7.25
N GLU A 163 24.44 -12.67 -8.51
CA GLU A 163 25.43 -12.44 -9.56
C GLU A 163 25.50 -10.97 -9.99
N THR A 164 24.37 -10.25 -9.98
CA THR A 164 24.31 -8.87 -10.47
C THR A 164 24.69 -7.86 -9.39
N PHE A 165 24.19 -8.04 -8.18
CA PHE A 165 24.31 -7.06 -7.09
C PHE A 165 25.10 -7.58 -5.87
N GLY A 166 25.31 -8.90 -5.76
CA GLY A 166 25.92 -9.51 -4.58
C GLY A 166 25.02 -9.51 -3.33
N THR A 167 23.76 -9.11 -3.49
CA THR A 167 22.73 -9.07 -2.43
C THR A 167 21.34 -9.18 -3.04
N THR A 168 20.31 -9.35 -2.21
CA THR A 168 18.91 -9.44 -2.64
C THR A 168 18.17 -8.13 -2.45
N PHE A 169 16.99 -8.02 -3.08
CA PHE A 169 16.03 -6.97 -2.82
C PHE A 169 15.40 -7.14 -1.43
N HIS A 170 15.17 -6.05 -0.71
CA HIS A 170 14.57 -6.06 0.61
C HIS A 170 13.35 -5.13 0.66
N ASP A 171 12.23 -5.66 1.09
CA ASP A 171 11.02 -4.88 1.39
C ASP A 171 10.33 -5.55 2.59
N PHE A 172 10.64 -5.05 3.80
CA PHE A 172 10.24 -5.71 5.04
C PHE A 172 8.74 -5.90 5.17
N ALA A 173 7.99 -4.82 4.98
CA ALA A 173 6.55 -4.86 5.17
C ALA A 173 5.75 -4.31 3.96
N GLY A 174 6.37 -3.88 2.85
CA GLY A 174 5.66 -3.62 1.61
C GLY A 174 5.58 -2.17 1.15
N SER A 175 6.62 -1.33 1.36
CA SER A 175 6.66 -0.02 0.69
C SER A 175 6.49 -0.16 -0.83
N THR A 176 7.16 -1.16 -1.43
CA THR A 176 7.04 -1.48 -2.86
C THR A 176 5.90 -2.44 -3.11
N ILE A 177 5.90 -3.62 -2.45
CA ILE A 177 5.02 -4.75 -2.78
C ILE A 177 3.55 -4.45 -2.53
N VAL A 178 3.23 -3.63 -1.54
CA VAL A 178 1.84 -3.24 -1.24
C VAL A 178 1.56 -1.83 -1.75
N HIS A 179 2.29 -0.86 -1.19
CA HIS A 179 1.97 0.55 -1.40
C HIS A 179 2.33 1.03 -2.81
N SER A 180 3.54 0.74 -3.28
CA SER A 180 3.96 1.16 -4.62
C SER A 180 3.17 0.43 -5.71
N VAL A 181 2.88 -0.86 -5.53
CA VAL A 181 2.00 -1.62 -6.44
C VAL A 181 0.63 -0.95 -6.52
N GLY A 182 -0.06 -0.74 -5.42
CA GLY A 182 -1.36 -0.05 -5.40
C GLY A 182 -1.29 1.36 -5.97
N GLY A 183 -0.26 2.13 -5.62
CA GLY A 183 -0.08 3.52 -6.04
C GLY A 183 0.19 3.70 -7.54
N TRP A 184 0.98 2.81 -8.18
CA TRP A 184 1.21 2.87 -9.63
C TRP A 184 -0.01 2.42 -10.43
N ILE A 185 -0.72 1.38 -9.96
CA ILE A 185 -2.02 0.99 -10.55
C ILE A 185 -3.01 2.16 -10.44
N ALA A 186 -3.07 2.82 -9.29
CA ALA A 186 -3.92 3.99 -9.03
C ALA A 186 -3.64 5.14 -10.00
N LEU A 187 -2.35 5.48 -10.21
CA LEU A 187 -1.93 6.53 -11.14
C LEU A 187 -2.38 6.23 -12.58
N VAL A 188 -2.12 5.02 -13.04
CA VAL A 188 -2.49 4.57 -14.40
C VAL A 188 -4.02 4.54 -14.55
N GLY A 189 -4.73 4.01 -13.56
CA GLY A 189 -6.20 3.98 -13.55
C GLY A 189 -6.80 5.39 -13.62
N ALA A 190 -6.32 6.32 -12.78
CA ALA A 190 -6.77 7.70 -12.79
C ALA A 190 -6.49 8.41 -14.12
N ALA A 191 -5.34 8.14 -14.76
CA ALA A 191 -4.97 8.69 -16.05
C ALA A 191 -5.90 8.20 -17.19
N ILE A 192 -6.24 6.91 -17.20
CA ILE A 192 -7.11 6.30 -18.21
C ILE A 192 -8.57 6.75 -18.02
N LEU A 193 -9.05 6.77 -16.77
CA LEU A 193 -10.41 7.18 -16.41
C LEU A 193 -10.69 8.65 -16.71
N GLY A 194 -9.64 9.49 -16.65
CA GLY A 194 -9.72 10.92 -16.84
C GLY A 194 -10.19 11.69 -15.60
N PRO A 195 -10.10 13.03 -15.64
CA PRO A 195 -10.39 13.87 -14.49
C PRO A 195 -11.90 13.98 -14.21
N ARG A 196 -12.27 14.26 -12.95
CA ARG A 196 -13.64 14.60 -12.55
C ARG A 196 -14.14 15.83 -13.28
N ILE A 197 -15.44 15.87 -13.53
CA ILE A 197 -16.09 17.02 -14.14
C ILE A 197 -15.80 18.29 -13.32
N GLY A 198 -15.29 19.33 -14.01
CA GLY A 198 -14.93 20.60 -13.40
C GLY A 198 -13.55 20.67 -12.74
N LYS A 199 -12.77 19.58 -12.75
CA LYS A 199 -11.42 19.56 -12.17
C LYS A 199 -10.46 20.51 -12.88
N TYR A 200 -10.52 20.58 -14.20
CA TYR A 200 -9.73 21.54 -14.98
C TYR A 200 -10.63 22.56 -15.69
N GLY A 201 -10.25 23.83 -15.59
CA GLY A 201 -10.94 24.92 -16.28
C GLY A 201 -10.70 24.90 -17.79
N LYS A 202 -11.44 25.74 -18.53
CA LYS A 202 -11.21 25.96 -19.96
C LYS A 202 -9.81 26.52 -20.27
N ASP A 203 -9.20 27.17 -19.28
CA ASP A 203 -7.82 27.67 -19.28
C ASP A 203 -6.77 26.58 -18.94
N GLY A 204 -7.20 25.35 -18.75
CA GLY A 204 -6.37 24.21 -18.38
C GLY A 204 -5.85 24.25 -16.93
N LYS A 205 -6.27 25.21 -16.12
CA LYS A 205 -5.84 25.28 -14.70
C LYS A 205 -6.61 24.30 -13.84
N SER A 206 -5.88 23.65 -12.94
CA SER A 206 -6.47 22.78 -11.92
C SER A 206 -7.31 23.58 -10.95
N ARG A 207 -8.46 23.03 -10.57
CA ARG A 207 -9.38 23.55 -9.57
C ARG A 207 -9.47 22.59 -8.40
N ALA A 208 -9.46 23.13 -7.18
CA ALA A 208 -9.68 22.32 -6.01
C ALA A 208 -11.13 21.79 -5.98
N ILE A 209 -11.27 20.48 -5.74
CA ILE A 209 -12.55 19.84 -5.42
C ILE A 209 -12.39 19.35 -3.98
N PRO A 210 -12.82 20.15 -2.96
CA PRO A 210 -12.61 19.80 -1.56
C PRO A 210 -13.43 18.57 -1.17
N GLY A 211 -12.87 17.77 -0.26
CA GLY A 211 -13.62 16.73 0.43
C GLY A 211 -14.70 17.32 1.35
N HIS A 212 -15.69 16.52 1.66
CA HIS A 212 -16.84 17.01 2.43
C HIS A 212 -16.62 16.96 3.94
N ASN A 213 -15.68 16.16 4.44
CA ASN A 213 -15.55 15.97 5.90
C ASN A 213 -14.10 15.63 6.31
N LEU A 214 -13.32 16.67 6.59
CA LEU A 214 -11.95 16.49 7.07
C LEU A 214 -11.86 15.88 8.47
N THR A 215 -12.93 15.93 9.27
CA THR A 215 -12.95 15.30 10.61
C THR A 215 -12.88 13.78 10.49
N ILE A 216 -13.71 13.19 9.62
CA ILE A 216 -13.65 11.74 9.41
C ILE A 216 -12.37 11.31 8.68
N ALA A 217 -11.83 12.15 7.78
CA ALA A 217 -10.54 11.89 7.17
C ALA A 217 -9.42 11.84 8.22
N ALA A 218 -9.41 12.78 9.16
CA ALA A 218 -8.43 12.80 10.25
C ALA A 218 -8.55 11.57 11.16
N LEU A 219 -9.78 11.16 11.51
CA LEU A 219 -10.03 9.93 12.26
C LEU A 219 -9.50 8.71 11.47
N GLY A 220 -9.77 8.66 10.17
CA GLY A 220 -9.25 7.61 9.29
C GLY A 220 -7.72 7.50 9.32
N VAL A 221 -7.00 8.63 9.29
CA VAL A 221 -5.54 8.64 9.38
C VAL A 221 -5.05 8.13 10.73
N PHE A 222 -5.69 8.46 11.85
CA PHE A 222 -5.35 7.87 13.16
C PHE A 222 -5.56 6.36 13.18
N ILE A 223 -6.64 5.86 12.59
CA ILE A 223 -6.92 4.43 12.49
C ILE A 223 -5.87 3.75 11.61
N LEU A 224 -5.49 4.35 10.48
CA LEU A 224 -4.41 3.84 9.63
C LEU A 224 -3.07 3.81 10.38
N TRP A 225 -2.72 4.87 11.09
CA TRP A 225 -1.49 4.91 11.88
C TRP A 225 -1.47 3.83 12.96
N PHE A 226 -2.55 3.66 13.68
CA PHE A 226 -2.72 2.59 14.67
C PHE A 226 -2.56 1.21 14.03
N GLY A 227 -3.23 0.97 12.89
CA GLY A 227 -3.11 -0.28 12.14
C GLY A 227 -1.69 -0.53 11.61
N TRP A 228 -0.91 0.52 11.36
CA TRP A 228 0.47 0.40 10.91
C TRP A 228 1.39 -0.26 11.94
N PHE A 229 1.02 -0.23 13.21
CA PHE A 229 1.70 -1.01 14.25
C PHE A 229 1.45 -2.52 14.13
N GLY A 230 0.40 -2.93 13.43
CA GLY A 230 0.24 -4.31 12.96
C GLY A 230 0.94 -4.56 11.63
N PHE A 231 0.99 -3.55 10.76
CA PHE A 231 1.56 -3.66 9.42
C PHE A 231 3.08 -3.88 9.48
N ASN A 232 3.82 -2.95 10.07
CA ASN A 232 5.28 -3.00 10.15
C ASN A 232 5.78 -3.93 11.28
N PRO A 233 5.54 -3.67 12.57
CA PRO A 233 6.00 -4.57 13.63
C PRO A 233 5.42 -5.98 13.51
N GLY A 234 4.20 -6.12 12.99
CA GLY A 234 3.58 -7.43 12.74
C GLY A 234 4.32 -8.28 11.72
N SER A 235 5.00 -7.66 10.75
CA SER A 235 5.79 -8.35 9.72
C SER A 235 7.04 -9.04 10.27
N GLN A 236 7.39 -8.84 11.56
CA GLN A 236 8.38 -9.64 12.26
C GLN A 236 7.96 -11.12 12.36
N LEU A 237 6.66 -11.42 12.40
CA LEU A 237 6.05 -12.75 12.47
C LEU A 237 6.51 -13.60 13.68
N ALA A 238 7.33 -13.07 14.55
CA ALA A 238 7.91 -13.75 15.72
C ALA A 238 7.90 -12.80 16.93
N ALA A 239 7.57 -13.33 18.11
CA ALA A 239 7.52 -12.57 19.38
C ALA A 239 7.94 -13.39 20.60
N ALA A 240 8.55 -14.57 20.38
CA ALA A 240 8.79 -15.51 21.46
C ALA A 240 10.13 -15.29 22.18
N THR A 241 11.07 -14.59 21.55
CA THR A 241 12.41 -14.35 22.10
C THR A 241 12.63 -12.90 22.51
N THR A 242 13.66 -12.64 23.31
CA THR A 242 14.08 -11.27 23.64
C THR A 242 14.52 -10.51 22.39
N ASP A 243 15.11 -11.18 21.41
CA ASP A 243 15.54 -10.53 20.16
C ASP A 243 14.36 -10.19 19.28
N ASP A 244 13.33 -11.03 19.21
CA ASP A 244 12.04 -10.67 18.57
C ASP A 244 11.41 -9.45 19.23
N ALA A 245 11.37 -9.41 20.56
CA ALA A 245 10.82 -8.27 21.30
C ALA A 245 11.61 -6.98 21.04
N ARG A 246 12.93 -7.05 20.90
CA ARG A 246 13.78 -5.90 20.50
C ARG A 246 13.50 -5.48 19.07
N ALA A 247 13.41 -6.42 18.12
CA ALA A 247 13.10 -6.15 16.73
C ALA A 247 11.72 -5.47 16.59
N ILE A 248 10.68 -6.03 17.20
CA ILE A 248 9.34 -5.44 17.24
C ILE A 248 9.39 -4.02 17.81
N SER A 249 10.05 -3.81 18.95
CA SER A 249 10.15 -2.49 19.59
C SER A 249 10.88 -1.47 18.72
N HIS A 250 11.94 -1.91 18.03
CA HIS A 250 12.67 -1.07 17.07
C HIS A 250 11.78 -0.65 15.91
N VAL A 251 11.05 -1.59 15.29
CA VAL A 251 10.13 -1.33 14.17
C VAL A 251 8.97 -0.43 14.59
N PHE A 252 8.45 -0.57 15.81
CA PHE A 252 7.47 0.38 16.38
C PHE A 252 8.03 1.80 16.42
N LEU A 253 9.24 1.96 16.95
CA LEU A 253 9.87 3.27 17.08
C LEU A 253 10.13 3.92 15.72
N THR A 254 10.77 3.22 14.79
CA THR A 254 11.10 3.73 13.45
C THR A 254 9.86 4.09 12.66
N THR A 255 8.81 3.25 12.72
CA THR A 255 7.50 3.51 12.10
C THR A 255 6.86 4.79 12.65
N ASN A 256 6.80 4.94 13.99
CA ASN A 256 6.21 6.10 14.63
C ASN A 256 6.99 7.41 14.31
N LEU A 257 8.31 7.36 14.38
CA LEU A 257 9.16 8.52 14.10
C LEU A 257 9.03 9.00 12.66
N ALA A 258 8.97 8.08 11.68
CA ALA A 258 8.79 8.43 10.28
C ALA A 258 7.41 9.07 10.03
N ALA A 259 6.35 8.55 10.65
CA ALA A 259 5.01 9.14 10.58
C ALA A 259 5.00 10.58 11.13
N CYS A 260 5.56 10.78 12.31
CA CYS A 260 5.67 12.10 12.95
C CYS A 260 6.46 13.07 12.08
N ALA A 261 7.61 12.65 11.56
CA ALA A 261 8.45 13.49 10.70
C ALA A 261 7.75 13.84 9.39
N GLY A 262 7.12 12.86 8.72
CA GLY A 262 6.38 13.08 7.49
C GLY A 262 5.24 14.09 7.66
N GLY A 263 4.44 13.94 8.71
CA GLY A 263 3.37 14.86 9.06
C GLY A 263 3.88 16.27 9.41
N PHE A 264 4.92 16.36 10.25
CA PHE A 264 5.48 17.64 10.67
C PHE A 264 6.06 18.43 9.49
N PHE A 265 6.85 17.79 8.63
CA PHE A 265 7.45 18.49 7.50
C PHE A 265 6.44 18.80 6.39
N ALA A 266 5.40 17.96 6.19
CA ALA A 266 4.29 18.31 5.31
C ALA A 266 3.50 19.52 5.83
N LEU A 267 3.25 19.59 7.15
CA LEU A 267 2.65 20.77 7.79
C LEU A 267 3.52 22.01 7.55
N ALA A 268 4.82 21.95 7.86
CA ALA A 268 5.73 23.06 7.72
C ALA A 268 5.83 23.57 6.27
N VAL A 269 6.01 22.66 5.29
CA VAL A 269 6.07 23.01 3.86
C VAL A 269 4.76 23.61 3.38
N SER A 270 3.61 23.02 3.75
CA SER A 270 2.31 23.57 3.38
C SER A 270 2.11 24.97 3.95
N TRP A 271 2.53 25.21 5.19
CA TRP A 271 2.44 26.51 5.82
C TRP A 271 3.31 27.57 5.12
N MET A 272 4.58 27.23 4.86
CA MET A 272 5.50 28.14 4.14
C MET A 272 5.01 28.45 2.72
N LYS A 273 4.46 27.45 2.03
CA LYS A 273 4.09 27.55 0.62
C LYS A 273 2.74 28.24 0.39
N TYR A 274 1.77 28.00 1.26
CA TYR A 274 0.38 28.48 1.10
C TYR A 274 -0.04 29.52 2.15
N GLY A 275 0.85 29.89 3.07
CA GLY A 275 0.62 30.89 4.12
C GLY A 275 -0.23 30.38 5.28
N LYS A 276 -0.75 29.14 5.21
CA LYS A 276 -1.51 28.46 6.28
C LYS A 276 -1.19 26.98 6.30
N PRO A 277 -1.15 26.33 7.49
CA PRO A 277 -0.98 24.89 7.57
C PRO A 277 -2.21 24.18 7.01
N SER A 278 -1.99 23.24 6.10
CA SER A 278 -3.06 22.45 5.48
C SER A 278 -3.27 21.14 6.23
N LEU A 279 -4.46 20.93 6.81
CA LEU A 279 -4.79 19.68 7.49
C LEU A 279 -4.70 18.49 6.53
N SER A 280 -5.28 18.58 5.32
CA SER A 280 -5.27 17.47 4.35
C SER A 280 -3.86 17.09 3.91
N LEU A 281 -2.98 18.06 3.67
CA LEU A 281 -1.57 17.78 3.34
C LEU A 281 -0.81 17.21 4.54
N THR A 282 -1.09 17.66 5.75
CA THR A 282 -0.49 17.11 6.98
C THR A 282 -0.88 15.65 7.16
N LEU A 283 -2.16 15.32 6.99
CA LEU A 283 -2.68 13.95 7.06
C LEU A 283 -2.00 13.04 6.02
N ASN A 284 -1.92 13.48 4.77
CA ASN A 284 -1.20 12.74 3.74
C ASN A 284 0.31 12.66 4.00
N GLY A 285 0.89 13.67 4.67
CA GLY A 285 2.30 13.65 5.09
C GLY A 285 2.60 12.59 6.14
N ILE A 286 1.68 12.37 7.10
CA ILE A 286 1.76 11.26 8.06
C ILE A 286 1.78 9.93 7.31
N LEU A 287 0.83 9.73 6.40
CA LEU A 287 0.74 8.50 5.60
C LEU A 287 1.97 8.32 4.70
N ALA A 288 2.49 9.40 4.10
CA ALA A 288 3.70 9.34 3.28
C ALA A 288 4.92 8.90 4.09
N GLY A 289 5.05 9.37 5.34
CA GLY A 289 6.10 8.92 6.26
C GLY A 289 5.97 7.44 6.62
N LEU A 290 4.74 6.99 6.92
CA LEU A 290 4.42 5.59 7.20
C LEU A 290 4.75 4.69 6.00
N VAL A 291 4.30 5.06 4.80
CA VAL A 291 4.59 4.31 3.57
C VAL A 291 6.08 4.26 3.27
N GLY A 292 6.78 5.38 3.41
CA GLY A 292 8.20 5.47 3.09
C GLY A 292 9.10 4.62 3.97
N ILE A 293 8.75 4.46 5.26
CA ILE A 293 9.55 3.68 6.20
C ILE A 293 9.31 2.17 6.11
N THR A 294 8.19 1.76 5.51
CA THR A 294 7.69 0.38 5.54
C THR A 294 8.67 -0.66 4.97
N ALA A 295 9.51 -0.29 3.98
CA ALA A 295 10.50 -1.21 3.41
C ALA A 295 11.68 -1.50 4.33
N GLY A 296 12.13 -0.51 5.11
CA GLY A 296 13.37 -0.59 5.87
C GLY A 296 13.21 -0.31 7.36
N CYS A 297 11.99 -0.38 7.88
CA CYS A 297 11.72 -0.07 9.29
C CYS A 297 12.48 -0.96 10.28
N ASP A 298 12.90 -2.16 9.84
CA ASP A 298 13.67 -3.14 10.59
C ASP A 298 15.18 -2.86 10.59
N MET A 299 15.70 -2.19 9.56
CA MET A 299 17.15 -2.08 9.34
C MET A 299 17.71 -0.66 9.33
N VAL A 300 16.88 0.37 9.45
CA VAL A 300 17.35 1.75 9.55
C VAL A 300 17.42 2.22 11.01
N SER A 301 18.32 3.15 11.32
CA SER A 301 18.35 3.75 12.65
C SER A 301 17.12 4.63 12.92
N PRO A 302 16.77 4.94 14.18
CA PRO A 302 15.72 5.92 14.49
C PRO A 302 15.93 7.28 13.82
N PHE A 303 17.18 7.74 13.70
CA PHE A 303 17.52 8.98 12.98
C PHE A 303 17.29 8.83 11.46
N GLY A 304 17.66 7.69 10.87
CA GLY A 304 17.36 7.35 9.48
C GLY A 304 15.85 7.36 9.20
N ALA A 305 15.04 6.83 10.12
CA ALA A 305 13.60 6.86 10.00
C ALA A 305 13.01 8.27 9.99
N VAL A 306 13.54 9.18 10.82
CA VAL A 306 13.16 10.62 10.77
C VAL A 306 13.50 11.23 9.42
N ILE A 307 14.68 10.95 8.86
CA ILE A 307 15.08 11.47 7.55
C ILE A 307 14.18 10.93 6.44
N ILE A 308 13.91 9.63 6.42
CA ILE A 308 13.01 8.98 5.44
C ILE A 308 11.61 9.59 5.51
N GLY A 309 11.04 9.71 6.70
CA GLY A 309 9.74 10.35 6.91
C GLY A 309 9.72 11.81 6.43
N THR A 310 10.76 12.59 6.73
CA THR A 310 10.92 13.97 6.27
C THR A 310 10.92 14.06 4.75
N ILE A 311 11.75 13.27 4.09
CA ILE A 311 11.86 13.26 2.62
C ILE A 311 10.52 12.89 1.99
N CYS A 312 9.85 11.82 2.47
CA CYS A 312 8.58 11.39 1.94
C CYS A 312 7.45 12.40 2.18
N GLY A 313 7.39 13.03 3.36
CA GLY A 313 6.41 14.07 3.65
C GLY A 313 6.53 15.30 2.75
N ILE A 314 7.74 15.74 2.49
CA ILE A 314 8.04 16.85 1.56
C ILE A 314 7.73 16.44 0.12
N LEU A 315 8.26 15.30 -0.31
CA LEU A 315 8.10 14.79 -1.68
C LEU A 315 6.62 14.58 -2.05
N MET A 316 5.82 14.10 -1.13
CA MET A 316 4.38 13.91 -1.33
C MET A 316 3.70 15.22 -1.78
N ILE A 317 3.99 16.36 -1.15
CA ILE A 317 3.38 17.65 -1.53
C ILE A 317 3.73 18.03 -2.98
N TYR A 318 5.00 17.95 -3.35
CA TYR A 318 5.43 18.28 -4.71
C TYR A 318 4.93 17.27 -5.74
N SER A 319 4.82 16.00 -5.36
CA SER A 319 4.28 14.94 -6.19
C SER A 319 2.78 15.16 -6.49
N VAL A 320 1.98 15.48 -5.47
CA VAL A 320 0.55 15.83 -5.67
C VAL A 320 0.40 16.97 -6.64
N GLU A 321 1.18 18.05 -6.49
CA GLU A 321 1.12 19.17 -7.43
C GLU A 321 1.58 18.82 -8.84
N PHE A 322 2.64 18.03 -8.96
CA PHE A 322 3.18 17.60 -10.26
C PHE A 322 2.16 16.72 -11.01
N ILE A 323 1.58 15.74 -10.32
CA ILE A 323 0.56 14.84 -10.90
C ILE A 323 -0.69 15.64 -11.31
N ASP A 324 -1.16 16.53 -10.43
CA ASP A 324 -2.37 17.33 -10.71
C ASP A 324 -2.11 18.41 -11.76
N ARG A 325 -1.08 19.24 -11.58
CA ARG A 325 -0.91 20.45 -12.41
C ARG A 325 -0.16 20.19 -13.71
N THR A 326 0.83 19.29 -13.69
CA THR A 326 1.69 19.03 -14.86
C THR A 326 1.19 17.86 -15.68
N LEU A 327 0.96 16.70 -15.06
CA LEU A 327 0.46 15.51 -15.74
C LEU A 327 -1.03 15.58 -16.03
N LYS A 328 -1.79 16.46 -15.38
CA LYS A 328 -3.24 16.60 -15.49
C LYS A 328 -3.98 15.31 -15.14
N ILE A 329 -3.48 14.58 -14.17
CA ILE A 329 -4.12 13.39 -13.66
C ILE A 329 -4.83 13.75 -12.33
N ASP A 330 -6.14 13.52 -12.28
CA ASP A 330 -6.97 13.82 -11.11
C ASP A 330 -6.99 12.62 -10.15
N ASP A 331 -6.25 12.73 -9.07
CA ASP A 331 -6.24 11.80 -7.95
C ASP A 331 -6.89 12.47 -6.73
N PRO A 332 -8.16 12.13 -6.42
CA PRO A 332 -8.94 12.81 -5.39
C PRO A 332 -8.32 12.82 -3.99
N VAL A 333 -7.64 11.74 -3.62
CA VAL A 333 -7.11 11.55 -2.26
C VAL A 333 -5.58 11.63 -2.18
N GLY A 334 -4.91 11.69 -3.34
CA GLY A 334 -3.45 11.70 -3.41
C GLY A 334 -2.80 10.33 -3.26
N ALA A 335 -3.54 9.25 -3.52
CA ALA A 335 -3.08 7.87 -3.35
C ALA A 335 -1.80 7.57 -4.15
N SER A 336 -1.72 8.05 -5.40
CA SER A 336 -0.54 7.87 -6.25
C SER A 336 0.72 8.50 -5.66
N SER A 337 0.58 9.69 -5.05
CA SER A 337 1.71 10.38 -4.41
C SER A 337 2.12 9.74 -3.09
N VAL A 338 1.15 9.42 -2.23
CA VAL A 338 1.38 8.81 -0.92
C VAL A 338 1.92 7.40 -1.07
N HIS A 339 1.28 6.56 -1.87
CA HIS A 339 1.63 5.15 -1.96
C HIS A 339 2.60 4.83 -3.11
N GLY A 340 2.37 5.34 -4.31
CA GLY A 340 3.23 5.09 -5.47
C GLY A 340 4.60 5.74 -5.32
N VAL A 341 4.61 7.07 -5.23
CA VAL A 341 5.86 7.84 -5.20
C VAL A 341 6.62 7.64 -3.88
N CYS A 342 5.94 7.75 -2.72
CA CYS A 342 6.64 7.60 -1.43
C CYS A 342 7.01 6.15 -1.13
N GLY A 343 6.23 5.14 -1.59
CA GLY A 343 6.61 3.74 -1.46
C GLY A 343 7.86 3.40 -2.27
N PHE A 344 7.88 3.82 -3.53
CA PHE A 344 9.06 3.68 -4.40
C PHE A 344 10.29 4.37 -3.79
N THR A 345 10.14 5.63 -3.37
CA THR A 345 11.24 6.40 -2.79
C THR A 345 11.72 5.81 -1.48
N GLY A 346 10.80 5.37 -0.59
CA GLY A 346 11.16 4.76 0.69
C GLY A 346 12.01 3.50 0.55
N THR A 347 11.67 2.66 -0.43
CA THR A 347 12.47 1.47 -0.76
C THR A 347 13.89 1.84 -1.23
N ILE A 348 14.05 2.89 -2.04
CA ILE A 348 15.38 3.38 -2.43
C ILE A 348 16.13 3.96 -1.23
N LEU A 349 15.44 4.72 -0.38
CA LEU A 349 16.03 5.30 0.83
C LEU A 349 16.48 4.21 1.82
N THR A 350 15.85 3.04 1.84
CA THR A 350 16.34 1.88 2.59
C THR A 350 17.74 1.47 2.13
N GLY A 351 18.00 1.47 0.81
CA GLY A 351 19.33 1.22 0.25
C GLY A 351 20.39 2.26 0.63
N LEU A 352 19.97 3.47 1.00
CA LEU A 352 20.87 4.51 1.50
C LEU A 352 21.10 4.44 3.00
N PHE A 353 20.02 4.21 3.78
CA PHE A 353 19.99 4.39 5.24
C PHE A 353 19.97 3.08 6.06
N SER A 354 20.02 1.89 5.44
CA SER A 354 20.25 0.66 6.16
C SER A 354 21.56 0.72 6.96
N THR A 355 21.49 0.36 8.25
CA THR A 355 22.67 0.42 9.13
C THR A 355 23.69 -0.68 8.85
N SER A 356 23.27 -1.77 8.20
CA SER A 356 24.13 -2.91 7.85
C SER A 356 24.61 -2.89 6.39
N GLU A 357 23.73 -2.49 5.46
CA GLU A 357 23.97 -2.62 4.01
C GLU A 357 23.88 -1.28 3.26
N GLY A 358 23.56 -0.19 3.95
CA GLY A 358 23.31 1.10 3.34
C GLY A 358 24.56 1.81 2.85
N LEU A 359 24.41 2.53 1.72
CA LEU A 359 25.48 3.30 1.12
C LEU A 359 26.10 4.31 2.10
N PHE A 360 25.28 4.99 2.90
CA PHE A 360 25.76 6.00 3.86
C PHE A 360 26.45 5.40 5.10
N TYR A 361 26.33 4.09 5.30
CA TYR A 361 27.04 3.35 6.33
C TYR A 361 28.29 2.60 5.82
N GLY A 362 28.67 2.86 4.56
CA GLY A 362 29.93 2.37 3.98
C GLY A 362 29.85 0.97 3.36
N ALA A 363 28.65 0.38 3.21
CA ALA A 363 28.49 -0.95 2.62
C ALA A 363 28.62 -0.98 1.07
N GLY A 364 28.77 0.18 0.42
CA GLY A 364 28.89 0.26 -1.04
C GLY A 364 27.57 0.34 -1.77
N TRP A 365 27.61 0.17 -3.10
CA TRP A 365 26.48 0.42 -3.99
C TRP A 365 25.58 -0.80 -4.24
N SER A 366 26.00 -1.99 -3.80
CA SER A 366 25.34 -3.26 -4.08
C SER A 366 23.88 -3.28 -3.64
N PHE A 367 23.63 -3.01 -2.37
CA PHE A 367 22.29 -3.02 -1.82
C PHE A 367 21.42 -1.89 -2.39
N LEU A 368 21.97 -0.68 -2.54
CA LEU A 368 21.23 0.40 -3.20
C LEU A 368 20.85 0.04 -4.62
N GLY A 369 21.75 -0.60 -5.37
CA GLY A 369 21.48 -1.08 -6.73
C GLY A 369 20.34 -2.10 -6.75
N ALA A 370 20.35 -3.06 -5.84
CA ALA A 370 19.28 -4.06 -5.69
C ALA A 370 17.93 -3.40 -5.35
N GLN A 371 17.91 -2.42 -4.43
CA GLN A 371 16.70 -1.69 -4.06
C GLN A 371 16.12 -0.87 -5.23
N VAL A 372 16.96 -0.14 -5.96
CA VAL A 372 16.52 0.62 -7.14
C VAL A 372 15.98 -0.31 -8.21
N PHE A 373 16.69 -1.39 -8.49
CA PHE A 373 16.28 -2.36 -9.51
C PHE A 373 14.95 -3.04 -9.16
N GLY A 374 14.80 -3.56 -7.94
CA GLY A 374 13.59 -4.22 -7.49
C GLY A 374 12.38 -3.27 -7.49
N ALA A 375 12.55 -2.04 -6.99
CA ALA A 375 11.50 -1.03 -7.00
C ALA A 375 11.06 -0.67 -8.44
N LEU A 376 11.99 -0.55 -9.39
CA LEU A 376 11.70 -0.28 -10.80
C LEU A 376 10.95 -1.43 -11.46
N VAL A 377 11.38 -2.67 -11.24
CA VAL A 377 10.77 -3.85 -11.86
C VAL A 377 9.35 -4.06 -11.35
N VAL A 378 9.14 -3.98 -10.03
CA VAL A 378 7.81 -4.12 -9.44
C VAL A 378 6.89 -2.95 -9.85
N GLY A 379 7.42 -1.73 -9.89
CA GLY A 379 6.68 -0.57 -10.37
C GLY A 379 6.28 -0.68 -11.84
N ALA A 380 7.19 -1.16 -12.70
CA ALA A 380 6.90 -1.41 -14.11
C ALA A 380 5.85 -2.52 -14.32
N TRP A 381 5.91 -3.58 -13.52
CA TRP A 381 4.89 -4.63 -13.50
C TRP A 381 3.53 -4.07 -13.12
N ALA A 382 3.43 -3.37 -12.00
CA ALA A 382 2.19 -2.81 -11.50
C ALA A 382 1.56 -1.81 -12.48
N ALA A 383 2.35 -0.86 -12.99
CA ALA A 383 1.89 0.13 -13.97
C ALA A 383 1.51 -0.51 -15.31
N GLY A 384 2.33 -1.45 -15.81
CA GLY A 384 2.10 -2.14 -17.08
C GLY A 384 0.84 -3.00 -17.04
N MET A 385 0.68 -3.81 -16.00
CA MET A 385 -0.53 -4.63 -15.83
C MET A 385 -1.77 -3.77 -15.57
N GLY A 386 -1.66 -2.72 -14.77
CA GLY A 386 -2.71 -1.74 -14.58
C GLY A 386 -3.15 -1.11 -15.91
N PHE A 387 -2.19 -0.72 -16.76
CA PHE A 387 -2.49 -0.16 -18.09
C PHE A 387 -3.25 -1.16 -18.98
N ILE A 388 -2.79 -2.41 -19.05
CA ILE A 388 -3.43 -3.47 -19.85
C ILE A 388 -4.87 -3.70 -19.37
N ILE A 389 -5.07 -3.84 -18.06
CA ILE A 389 -6.38 -4.12 -17.48
C ILE A 389 -7.33 -2.94 -17.67
N PHE A 390 -6.93 -1.73 -17.28
CA PHE A 390 -7.82 -0.56 -17.39
C PHE A 390 -8.15 -0.20 -18.83
N LYS A 391 -7.17 -0.29 -19.76
CA LYS A 391 -7.45 -0.09 -21.19
C LYS A 391 -8.35 -1.18 -21.77
N GLY A 392 -8.16 -2.43 -21.34
CA GLY A 392 -9.03 -3.53 -21.72
C GLY A 392 -10.47 -3.31 -21.25
N LEU A 393 -10.65 -2.99 -19.99
CA LEU A 393 -11.96 -2.75 -19.37
C LEU A 393 -12.66 -1.54 -20.00
N ASP A 394 -11.93 -0.43 -20.18
CA ASP A 394 -12.46 0.79 -20.81
C ASP A 394 -12.97 0.54 -22.23
N LYS A 395 -12.26 -0.32 -22.98
CA LYS A 395 -12.66 -0.68 -24.34
C LYS A 395 -13.89 -1.60 -24.41
N ILE A 396 -14.09 -2.44 -23.38
CA ILE A 396 -15.17 -3.43 -23.36
C ILE A 396 -16.45 -2.84 -22.77
N HIS A 397 -16.34 -2.01 -21.72
CA HIS A 397 -17.50 -1.64 -20.91
C HIS A 397 -17.52 -0.21 -20.36
N ASP A 398 -16.69 0.69 -20.86
CA ASP A 398 -16.46 2.04 -20.30
C ASP A 398 -16.24 2.02 -18.78
N LEU A 399 -15.07 2.40 -18.33
CA LEU A 399 -14.74 2.48 -16.89
C LEU A 399 -15.56 3.53 -16.15
N ARG A 400 -15.91 4.61 -16.86
CA ARG A 400 -16.51 5.81 -16.27
C ARG A 400 -18.03 5.74 -16.29
N VAL A 401 -18.64 6.27 -15.22
CA VAL A 401 -20.09 6.53 -15.18
C VAL A 401 -20.49 7.62 -16.18
N SER A 402 -21.78 7.68 -16.53
CA SER A 402 -22.29 8.77 -17.36
C SER A 402 -22.14 10.13 -16.69
N LYS A 403 -22.09 11.19 -17.52
CA LYS A 403 -21.98 12.57 -17.01
C LYS A 403 -23.05 12.90 -15.96
N ARG A 404 -24.29 12.47 -16.21
CA ARG A 404 -25.42 12.70 -15.29
C ARG A 404 -25.15 12.04 -13.92
N VAL A 405 -24.73 10.80 -13.90
CA VAL A 405 -24.44 10.05 -12.67
C VAL A 405 -23.31 10.71 -11.88
N GLU A 406 -22.23 11.16 -12.56
CA GLU A 406 -21.13 11.86 -11.90
C GLU A 406 -21.57 13.23 -11.34
N GLU A 407 -22.46 13.96 -12.04
CA GLU A 407 -22.98 15.25 -11.56
C GLU A 407 -23.95 15.11 -10.41
N GLU A 408 -24.84 14.12 -10.44
CA GLU A 408 -25.86 13.90 -9.40
C GLU A 408 -25.34 13.08 -8.19
N GLY A 409 -24.38 12.15 -8.41
CA GLY A 409 -23.74 11.35 -7.37
C GLY A 409 -23.93 9.84 -7.56
N LEU A 410 -22.89 9.07 -7.20
CA LEU A 410 -22.88 7.62 -7.40
C LEU A 410 -23.73 6.87 -6.37
N ASP A 411 -23.94 7.44 -5.17
CA ASP A 411 -24.67 6.78 -4.10
C ASP A 411 -26.08 6.35 -4.54
N ILE A 412 -26.82 7.27 -5.13
CA ILE A 412 -28.20 7.01 -5.58
C ILE A 412 -28.23 6.12 -6.83
N TYR A 413 -27.32 6.34 -7.79
CA TYR A 413 -27.40 5.62 -9.07
C TYR A 413 -26.79 4.23 -9.05
N GLU A 414 -25.73 4.02 -8.26
CA GLU A 414 -25.05 2.73 -8.19
C GLU A 414 -25.59 1.86 -7.05
N HIS A 415 -26.15 2.47 -5.97
CA HIS A 415 -26.57 1.76 -4.76
C HIS A 415 -28.03 2.00 -4.34
N GLY A 416 -28.68 3.06 -4.83
CA GLY A 416 -30.05 3.41 -4.43
C GLY A 416 -30.18 3.94 -3.02
N GLU A 417 -29.08 4.32 -2.39
CA GLU A 417 -28.98 4.72 -0.99
C GLU A 417 -28.24 6.04 -0.84
N SER A 418 -28.48 6.77 0.24
CA SER A 418 -27.68 7.93 0.68
C SER A 418 -26.95 7.56 1.96
N ALA A 419 -25.66 7.89 2.05
CA ALA A 419 -24.87 7.66 3.27
C ALA A 419 -25.33 8.53 4.46
N TYR A 420 -25.99 9.63 4.19
CA TYR A 420 -26.53 10.53 5.22
C TYR A 420 -28.04 10.66 5.05
N GLY A 421 -28.77 10.64 6.17
CA GLY A 421 -30.20 10.92 6.17
C GLY A 421 -30.47 12.31 5.58
N ALA A 422 -31.50 12.41 4.71
CA ALA A 422 -31.93 13.67 4.13
C ALA A 422 -32.66 14.52 5.16
#